data_f1c258ec9e5336abbbd82f409ee7d78c
#
_entry.id   f1c258ec9e5336abbbd82f409ee7d78c
#
_cell.length_a   1.000
_cell.length_b   1.000
_cell.length_c   1.000
_cell.angle_alpha   90.00
_cell.angle_beta   90.00
_cell.angle_gamma   90.00
#
_symmetry.space_group_name_H-M   'P 1'
#
loop_
_entity.id
_entity.type
_entity.pdbx_description
1 polymer ?
#
loop_
_entity_poly.entity_id
_entity_poly.type
_entity_poly.pdbx_seq_one_letter_code
_entity_poly.pdbx_strand_id
1 'polypeptide(L)'
;MPHNHGIAGSSSTFGKDHDLWHDTTFSLSEIIAYSYSPATVPVYAEDGYISTVIALARHADSFGTSNGNHITQTAAYARTLGKKLGCSAEDIVTLSLAGLLHDVGKAFIPEAILTKPGGLSATEWMIMQQHPVLGVRILRPVVKLSPALPIILSHHEHYDGSGYPNKLSGEEIPFGARIISVVDAFTTMTNGRVYQKEMTREEASLELVRCSGKQFDGFVTEAFLEILKEEKN
;
A
#
# COMPACT_ATOMS: atom_id res chain seq x y z
N MET A 1 56.43 40.69 10.08
CA MET A 1 55.01 40.49 10.44
C MET A 1 54.17 40.39 9.19
N PRO A 2 53.55 39.26 8.89
CA PRO A 2 52.28 39.25 8.21
C PRO A 2 51.25 38.43 8.99
N HIS A 3 50.03 38.92 9.02
CA HIS A 3 48.88 38.39 9.69
C HIS A 3 48.34 37.15 8.96
N ASN A 4 48.18 36.11 9.72
CA ASN A 4 47.58 34.86 9.27
C ASN A 4 46.07 34.90 9.58
N HIS A 5 45.22 34.99 8.54
CA HIS A 5 43.78 34.82 8.67
C HIS A 5 43.44 33.35 8.43
N GLY A 6 43.17 32.64 9.52
CA GLY A 6 42.61 31.29 9.48
C GLY A 6 41.17 31.32 8.98
N ILE A 7 40.93 30.63 7.88
CA ILE A 7 39.57 30.35 7.39
C ILE A 7 39.07 29.11 8.15
N ALA A 8 38.09 29.34 9.01
CA ALA A 8 37.38 28.27 9.70
C ALA A 8 36.55 27.47 8.66
N GLY A 9 36.95 26.23 8.41
CA GLY A 9 36.19 25.31 7.62
C GLY A 9 34.88 24.95 8.33
N SER A 10 33.75 25.29 7.73
CA SER A 10 32.45 24.77 8.12
C SER A 10 32.40 23.29 7.78
N SER A 11 32.54 22.43 8.77
CA SER A 11 32.25 21.02 8.67
C SER A 11 30.75 20.84 8.46
N SER A 12 30.36 20.49 7.24
CA SER A 12 29.01 20.03 6.94
C SER A 12 28.79 18.70 7.66
N THR A 13 28.02 18.73 8.73
CA THR A 13 27.48 17.56 9.39
C THR A 13 26.38 16.95 8.53
N PHE A 14 26.74 16.27 7.46
CA PHE A 14 25.91 15.21 6.91
C PHE A 14 26.10 13.99 7.80
N GLY A 15 25.38 14.00 8.94
CA GLY A 15 25.38 12.90 9.89
C GLY A 15 24.45 11.80 9.41
N LYS A 16 25.02 10.68 9.11
CA LYS A 16 24.59 9.30 9.45
C LYS A 16 23.08 9.03 9.50
N ASP A 17 22.42 9.06 8.35
CA ASP A 17 21.07 8.50 8.17
C ASP A 17 21.10 7.08 7.57
N HIS A 18 22.21 6.36 7.70
CA HIS A 18 22.35 5.02 7.12
C HIS A 18 21.74 3.88 7.96
N ASP A 19 21.37 4.13 9.23
CA ASP A 19 20.91 3.07 10.14
C ASP A 19 19.37 2.90 10.19
N LEU A 20 18.59 3.69 9.44
CA LEU A 20 17.11 3.59 9.42
C LEU A 20 16.55 2.43 8.60
N TRP A 21 17.41 1.65 7.95
CA TRP A 21 16.98 0.58 7.06
C TRP A 21 16.88 -0.80 7.70
N HIS A 22 17.31 -0.96 8.96
CA HIS A 22 17.38 -2.25 9.62
C HIS A 22 16.21 -2.57 10.55
N ASP A 23 15.40 -1.58 10.93
CA ASP A 23 14.21 -1.81 11.74
C ASP A 23 12.95 -1.43 10.94
N THR A 24 12.37 -2.41 10.24
CA THR A 24 11.27 -2.22 9.29
C THR A 24 9.88 -2.43 9.91
N THR A 25 9.81 -2.68 11.21
CA THR A 25 8.55 -2.85 11.93
C THR A 25 8.15 -1.55 12.60
N PHE A 26 7.06 -0.93 12.12
CA PHE A 26 6.46 0.22 12.77
C PHE A 26 5.22 -0.21 13.54
N SER A 27 5.11 0.18 14.81
CA SER A 27 3.85 0.05 15.53
C SER A 27 2.81 1.04 15.00
N LEU A 28 1.54 0.72 15.15
CA LEU A 28 0.45 1.61 14.74
C LEU A 28 0.55 3.00 15.41
N SER A 29 1.02 3.04 16.68
CA SER A 29 1.28 4.28 17.42
C SER A 29 2.42 5.11 16.83
N GLU A 30 3.48 4.46 16.33
CA GLU A 30 4.59 5.16 15.65
C GLU A 30 4.14 5.71 14.29
N ILE A 31 3.27 5.00 13.55
CA ILE A 31 2.70 5.46 12.29
C ILE A 31 1.85 6.70 12.53
N ILE A 32 1.00 6.68 13.55
CA ILE A 32 0.16 7.82 13.93
C ILE A 32 1.05 9.00 14.36
N ALA A 33 2.05 8.80 15.22
CA ALA A 33 3.00 9.83 15.64
C ALA A 33 3.80 10.38 14.45
N TYR A 34 4.18 9.52 13.50
CA TYR A 34 4.89 9.90 12.29
C TYR A 34 4.03 10.70 11.31
N SER A 35 2.71 10.50 11.31
CA SER A 35 1.77 11.26 10.47
C SER A 35 1.60 12.72 10.92
N TYR A 36 1.95 13.04 12.17
CA TYR A 36 1.87 14.39 12.74
C TYR A 36 3.18 15.18 12.71
N SER A 37 4.20 14.76 11.95
CA SER A 37 5.45 15.52 11.82
C SER A 37 5.23 16.83 11.04
N PRO A 38 5.87 17.97 11.46
CA PRO A 38 5.55 19.32 10.96
C PRO A 38 5.99 19.62 9.50
N ALA A 39 6.61 18.69 8.81
CA ALA A 39 6.95 18.86 7.39
C ALA A 39 5.77 18.46 6.50
N THR A 40 4.69 19.25 6.51
CA THR A 40 3.50 19.03 5.67
C THR A 40 3.56 19.89 4.41
N VAL A 41 2.99 19.37 3.32
CA VAL A 41 2.76 20.17 2.10
C VAL A 41 1.74 21.27 2.43
N PRO A 42 1.96 22.53 2.03
CA PRO A 42 0.96 23.57 2.21
C PRO A 42 -0.40 23.15 1.60
N VAL A 43 -1.50 23.41 2.30
CA VAL A 43 -2.85 22.95 1.91
C VAL A 43 -3.21 23.32 0.47
N TYR A 44 -2.80 24.49 0.00
CA TYR A 44 -3.03 24.96 -1.39
C TYR A 44 -2.22 24.18 -2.43
N ALA A 45 -1.20 23.43 -2.05
CA ALA A 45 -0.38 22.59 -2.94
C ALA A 45 -0.79 21.10 -2.85
N GLU A 46 -1.64 20.71 -1.90
CA GLU A 46 -1.99 19.30 -1.67
C GLU A 46 -2.68 18.65 -2.87
N ASP A 47 -3.58 19.37 -3.55
CA ASP A 47 -4.32 18.79 -4.70
C ASP A 47 -3.38 18.50 -5.88
N GLY A 48 -2.39 19.35 -6.13
CA GLY A 48 -1.34 19.09 -7.12
C GLY A 48 -0.45 17.92 -6.72
N TYR A 49 -0.10 17.81 -5.45
CA TYR A 49 0.68 16.70 -4.93
C TYR A 49 -0.10 15.38 -5.02
N ILE A 50 -1.38 15.35 -4.62
CA ILE A 50 -2.26 14.18 -4.73
C ILE A 50 -2.35 13.72 -6.18
N SER A 51 -2.54 14.64 -7.14
CA SER A 51 -2.57 14.30 -8.56
C SER A 51 -1.24 13.67 -9.03
N THR A 52 -0.12 14.18 -8.53
CA THR A 52 1.22 13.66 -8.85
C THR A 52 1.42 12.25 -8.30
N VAL A 53 1.05 11.99 -7.03
CA VAL A 53 1.22 10.65 -6.44
C VAL A 53 0.25 9.62 -7.04
N ILE A 54 -0.95 10.04 -7.49
CA ILE A 54 -1.85 9.17 -8.26
C ILE A 54 -1.22 8.81 -9.62
N ALA A 55 -0.62 9.78 -10.31
CA ALA A 55 0.08 9.50 -11.56
C ALA A 55 1.27 8.54 -11.36
N LEU A 56 2.01 8.71 -10.26
CA LEU A 56 3.09 7.82 -9.87
C LEU A 56 2.58 6.40 -9.55
N ALA A 57 1.45 6.28 -8.82
CA ALA A 57 0.83 4.99 -8.54
C ALA A 57 0.39 4.27 -9.83
N ARG A 58 -0.20 4.99 -10.78
CA ARG A 58 -0.55 4.42 -12.10
C ARG A 58 0.66 3.95 -12.89
N HIS A 59 1.74 4.72 -12.84
CA HIS A 59 3.00 4.32 -13.47
C HIS A 59 3.55 3.04 -12.83
N ALA A 60 3.57 2.96 -11.50
CA ALA A 60 4.00 1.76 -10.78
C ALA A 60 3.11 0.54 -11.10
N ASP A 61 1.79 0.73 -11.23
CA ASP A 61 0.83 -0.31 -11.60
C ASP A 61 1.10 -0.88 -13.00
N SER A 62 1.57 -0.06 -13.95
CA SER A 62 1.87 -0.48 -15.32
C SER A 62 2.99 -1.50 -15.44
N PHE A 63 3.88 -1.63 -14.45
CA PHE A 63 4.91 -2.66 -14.43
C PHE A 63 4.40 -4.03 -13.95
N GLY A 64 3.31 -4.07 -13.20
CA GLY A 64 2.82 -5.28 -12.54
C GLY A 64 1.61 -5.94 -13.19
N THR A 65 0.84 -5.22 -13.98
CA THR A 65 -0.44 -5.68 -14.52
C THR A 65 -0.53 -5.54 -16.04
N SER A 66 -1.23 -6.49 -16.69
CA SER A 66 -1.39 -6.50 -18.16
C SER A 66 -2.20 -5.31 -18.68
N ASN A 67 -3.10 -4.74 -17.87
CA ASN A 67 -4.13 -3.79 -18.33
C ASN A 67 -4.04 -2.39 -17.69
N GLY A 68 -3.15 -2.13 -16.72
CA GLY A 68 -2.99 -0.82 -16.05
C GLY A 68 -4.24 -0.30 -15.32
N ASN A 69 -5.23 -1.17 -15.05
CA ASN A 69 -6.50 -0.80 -14.42
C ASN A 69 -6.65 -1.35 -12.99
N HIS A 70 -5.64 -2.06 -12.49
CA HIS A 70 -5.70 -2.75 -11.21
C HIS A 70 -6.05 -1.80 -10.04
N ILE A 71 -5.30 -0.72 -9.86
CA ILE A 71 -5.55 0.23 -8.75
C ILE A 71 -6.94 0.88 -8.84
N THR A 72 -7.44 1.13 -10.05
CA THR A 72 -8.77 1.73 -10.26
C THR A 72 -9.87 0.74 -9.89
N GLN A 73 -9.72 -0.53 -10.24
CA GLN A 73 -10.65 -1.60 -9.89
C GLN A 73 -10.61 -1.88 -8.38
N THR A 74 -9.41 -1.95 -7.79
CA THR A 74 -9.24 -2.10 -6.33
C THR A 74 -9.95 -0.98 -5.58
N ALA A 75 -9.80 0.28 -6.00
CA ALA A 75 -10.51 1.40 -5.40
C ALA A 75 -12.04 1.30 -5.56
N ALA A 76 -12.53 0.87 -6.72
CA ALA A 76 -13.96 0.71 -6.97
C ALA A 76 -14.57 -0.40 -6.11
N TYR A 77 -13.94 -1.57 -6.05
CA TYR A 77 -14.40 -2.66 -5.20
C TYR A 77 -14.29 -2.34 -3.71
N ALA A 78 -13.20 -1.70 -3.27
CA ALA A 78 -13.05 -1.27 -1.88
C ALA A 78 -14.18 -0.34 -1.44
N ARG A 79 -14.57 0.61 -2.32
CA ARG A 79 -15.72 1.49 -2.09
C ARG A 79 -17.04 0.72 -2.00
N THR A 80 -17.29 -0.22 -2.91
CA THR A 80 -18.52 -1.03 -2.94
C THR A 80 -18.60 -1.92 -1.71
N LEU A 81 -17.50 -2.59 -1.35
CA LEU A 81 -17.42 -3.44 -0.18
C LEU A 81 -17.55 -2.65 1.13
N GLY A 82 -16.90 -1.48 1.23
CA GLY A 82 -17.06 -0.59 2.37
C GLY A 82 -18.51 -0.17 2.58
N LYS A 83 -19.26 0.16 1.52
CA LYS A 83 -20.70 0.46 1.59
C LYS A 83 -21.50 -0.72 2.10
N LYS A 84 -21.25 -1.92 1.58
CA LYS A 84 -21.95 -3.16 2.00
C LYS A 84 -21.67 -3.47 3.47
N LEU A 85 -20.48 -3.17 3.95
CA LEU A 85 -20.05 -3.37 5.34
C LEU A 85 -20.47 -2.22 6.29
N GLY A 86 -21.22 -1.22 5.80
CA GLY A 86 -21.74 -0.12 6.61
C GLY A 86 -20.71 0.94 7.02
N CYS A 87 -19.61 1.05 6.29
CA CYS A 87 -18.62 2.11 6.51
C CYS A 87 -19.23 3.52 6.30
N SER A 88 -18.76 4.49 7.06
CA SER A 88 -19.16 5.89 6.91
C SER A 88 -18.77 6.46 5.53
N ALA A 89 -19.37 7.57 5.14
CA ALA A 89 -19.02 8.25 3.88
C ALA A 89 -17.54 8.67 3.85
N GLU A 90 -16.96 9.04 4.99
CA GLU A 90 -15.56 9.41 5.15
C GLU A 90 -14.64 8.20 5.00
N ASP A 91 -15.00 7.07 5.62
CA ASP A 91 -14.26 5.81 5.46
C ASP A 91 -14.28 5.32 4.01
N ILE A 92 -15.40 5.48 3.30
CA ILE A 92 -15.53 5.11 1.89
C ILE A 92 -14.59 5.94 0.99
N VAL A 93 -14.45 7.24 1.27
CA VAL A 93 -13.46 8.10 0.58
C VAL A 93 -12.05 7.62 0.89
N THR A 94 -11.75 7.36 2.16
CA THR A 94 -10.46 6.84 2.62
C THR A 94 -10.11 5.50 1.97
N LEU A 95 -11.06 4.57 1.90
CA LEU A 95 -10.90 3.28 1.22
C LEU A 95 -10.62 3.45 -0.28
N SER A 96 -11.32 4.40 -0.93
CA SER A 96 -11.09 4.68 -2.35
C SER A 96 -9.67 5.21 -2.60
N LEU A 97 -9.20 6.13 -1.74
CA LEU A 97 -7.83 6.67 -1.81
C LEU A 97 -6.80 5.58 -1.51
N ALA A 98 -7.03 4.75 -0.49
CA ALA A 98 -6.16 3.64 -0.17
C ALA A 98 -6.05 2.65 -1.34
N GLY A 99 -7.17 2.29 -1.98
CA GLY A 99 -7.18 1.42 -3.15
C GLY A 99 -6.41 1.99 -4.35
N LEU A 100 -6.45 3.32 -4.56
CA LEU A 100 -5.67 3.96 -5.62
C LEU A 100 -4.17 4.03 -5.31
N LEU A 101 -3.79 4.08 -4.03
CA LEU A 101 -2.45 4.46 -3.60
C LEU A 101 -1.68 3.35 -2.86
N HIS A 102 -2.32 2.18 -2.56
CA HIS A 102 -1.70 1.11 -1.77
C HIS A 102 -0.34 0.69 -2.30
N ASP A 103 -0.18 0.68 -3.59
CA ASP A 103 1.00 0.22 -4.31
C ASP A 103 1.94 1.36 -4.78
N VAL A 104 1.69 2.63 -4.42
CA VAL A 104 2.51 3.77 -4.88
C VAL A 104 3.99 3.62 -4.53
N GLY A 105 4.31 2.93 -3.44
CA GLY A 105 5.68 2.66 -3.03
C GLY A 105 6.46 1.75 -3.98
N LYS A 106 5.79 1.00 -4.85
CA LYS A 106 6.44 0.20 -5.91
C LYS A 106 7.24 1.06 -6.89
N ALA A 107 6.91 2.36 -7.02
CA ALA A 107 7.71 3.30 -7.81
C ALA A 107 9.18 3.43 -7.33
N PHE A 108 9.48 2.99 -6.12
CA PHE A 108 10.83 3.00 -5.53
C PHE A 108 11.48 1.61 -5.48
N ILE A 109 10.81 0.60 -6.00
CA ILE A 109 11.37 -0.74 -6.15
C ILE A 109 12.10 -0.81 -7.49
N PRO A 110 13.29 -1.40 -7.57
CA PRO A 110 14.01 -1.55 -8.83
C PRO A 110 13.15 -2.26 -9.90
N GLU A 111 13.11 -1.69 -11.10
CA GLU A 111 12.32 -2.21 -12.23
C GLU A 111 12.65 -3.68 -12.52
N ALA A 112 13.93 -4.07 -12.41
CA ALA A 112 14.37 -5.44 -12.60
C ALA A 112 13.73 -6.44 -11.62
N ILE A 113 13.24 -5.98 -10.45
CA ILE A 113 12.48 -6.78 -9.50
C ILE A 113 11.00 -6.80 -9.87
N LEU A 114 10.44 -5.64 -10.23
CA LEU A 114 9.02 -5.51 -10.61
C LEU A 114 8.66 -6.32 -11.86
N THR A 115 9.57 -6.35 -12.82
CA THR A 115 9.37 -6.98 -14.14
C THR A 115 10.03 -8.35 -14.28
N LYS A 116 10.58 -8.90 -13.19
CA LYS A 116 11.33 -10.16 -13.23
C LYS A 116 10.47 -11.32 -13.67
N PRO A 117 10.85 -12.05 -14.73
CA PRO A 117 10.17 -13.29 -15.10
C PRO A 117 10.37 -14.37 -14.03
N GLY A 118 9.28 -14.85 -13.44
CA GLY A 118 9.30 -15.92 -12.43
C GLY A 118 9.36 -15.42 -11.00
N GLY A 119 9.75 -16.29 -10.07
CA GLY A 119 9.76 -15.99 -8.64
C GLY A 119 10.91 -15.06 -8.22
N LEU A 120 10.67 -14.24 -7.21
CA LEU A 120 11.70 -13.43 -6.56
C LEU A 120 12.57 -14.30 -5.65
N SER A 121 13.87 -14.03 -5.60
CA SER A 121 14.76 -14.58 -4.56
C SER A 121 14.38 -14.02 -3.18
N ALA A 122 14.90 -14.61 -2.11
CA ALA A 122 14.63 -14.13 -0.76
C ALA A 122 15.04 -12.65 -0.57
N THR A 123 16.18 -12.23 -1.13
CA THR A 123 16.65 -10.84 -1.06
C THR A 123 15.74 -9.89 -1.85
N GLU A 124 15.34 -10.26 -3.08
CA GLU A 124 14.42 -9.47 -3.89
C GLU A 124 13.04 -9.37 -3.24
N TRP A 125 12.59 -10.45 -2.59
CA TRP A 125 11.34 -10.45 -1.83
C TRP A 125 11.38 -9.49 -0.65
N MET A 126 12.50 -9.45 0.11
CA MET A 126 12.67 -8.46 1.17
C MET A 126 12.63 -7.01 0.64
N ILE A 127 13.17 -6.76 -0.54
CA ILE A 127 13.08 -5.44 -1.18
C ILE A 127 11.63 -5.15 -1.58
N MET A 128 10.93 -6.09 -2.19
CA MET A 128 9.53 -5.95 -2.57
C MET A 128 8.63 -5.62 -1.37
N GLN A 129 8.86 -6.26 -0.23
CA GLN A 129 8.11 -6.04 1.01
C GLN A 129 8.25 -4.62 1.58
N GLN A 130 9.18 -3.80 1.07
CA GLN A 130 9.34 -2.41 1.51
C GLN A 130 8.30 -1.45 0.90
N HIS A 131 7.59 -1.82 -0.18
CA HIS A 131 6.72 -0.87 -0.86
C HIS A 131 5.61 -0.27 0.01
N PRO A 132 4.98 -0.97 1.00
CA PRO A 132 3.98 -0.32 1.86
C PRO A 132 4.61 0.80 2.71
N VAL A 133 5.79 0.56 3.26
CA VAL A 133 6.54 1.55 4.06
C VAL A 133 6.97 2.73 3.19
N LEU A 134 7.48 2.48 1.99
CA LEU A 134 7.86 3.51 1.03
C LEU A 134 6.65 4.33 0.58
N GLY A 135 5.50 3.68 0.36
CA GLY A 135 4.22 4.33 0.06
C GLY A 135 3.78 5.29 1.16
N VAL A 136 3.77 4.84 2.41
CA VAL A 136 3.47 5.70 3.56
C VAL A 136 4.44 6.88 3.64
N ARG A 137 5.73 6.67 3.42
CA ARG A 137 6.74 7.73 3.49
C ARG A 137 6.48 8.85 2.48
N ILE A 138 6.10 8.54 1.24
CA ILE A 138 5.81 9.55 0.22
C ILE A 138 4.46 10.25 0.45
N LEU A 139 3.47 9.53 1.00
CA LEU A 139 2.13 10.07 1.19
C LEU A 139 1.99 10.92 2.47
N ARG A 140 2.84 10.67 3.47
CA ARG A 140 2.80 11.31 4.78
C ARG A 140 2.76 12.86 4.78
N PRO A 141 3.45 13.59 3.87
CA PRO A 141 3.39 15.04 3.87
C PRO A 141 2.01 15.64 3.59
N VAL A 142 1.04 14.83 3.11
CA VAL A 142 -0.30 15.28 2.73
C VAL A 142 -1.29 14.95 3.83
N VAL A 143 -1.74 15.95 4.57
CA VAL A 143 -2.64 15.78 5.73
C VAL A 143 -3.94 15.07 5.34
N LYS A 144 -4.51 15.39 4.19
CA LYS A 144 -5.74 14.76 3.67
C LYS A 144 -5.62 13.24 3.47
N LEU A 145 -4.40 12.71 3.30
CA LEU A 145 -4.16 11.28 3.12
C LEU A 145 -3.87 10.54 4.45
N SER A 146 -3.73 11.26 5.57
CA SER A 146 -3.43 10.66 6.87
C SER A 146 -4.32 9.48 7.25
N PRO A 147 -5.67 9.50 7.03
CA PRO A 147 -6.52 8.36 7.36
C PRO A 147 -6.24 7.11 6.51
N ALA A 148 -5.69 7.26 5.30
CA ALA A 148 -5.37 6.14 4.42
C ALA A 148 -4.02 5.47 4.75
N LEU A 149 -3.11 6.16 5.46
CA LEU A 149 -1.76 5.65 5.71
C LEU A 149 -1.71 4.32 6.47
N PRO A 150 -2.48 4.11 7.56
CA PRO A 150 -2.52 2.81 8.24
C PRO A 150 -3.04 1.70 7.34
N ILE A 151 -4.00 2.00 6.46
CA ILE A 151 -4.55 1.05 5.50
C ILE A 151 -3.47 0.64 4.48
N ILE A 152 -2.79 1.63 3.90
CA ILE A 152 -1.72 1.42 2.92
C ILE A 152 -0.55 0.67 3.53
N LEU A 153 -0.17 0.96 4.79
CA LEU A 153 0.90 0.23 5.44
C LEU A 153 0.58 -1.25 5.61
N SER A 154 -0.68 -1.57 5.98
CA SER A 154 -1.06 -2.90 6.48
C SER A 154 -1.82 -3.76 5.46
N HIS A 155 -1.89 -3.35 4.18
CA HIS A 155 -2.69 -4.09 3.18
C HIS A 155 -2.12 -5.48 2.82
N HIS A 156 -0.88 -5.76 3.20
CA HIS A 156 -0.24 -7.07 3.08
C HIS A 156 -0.11 -7.82 4.41
N GLU A 157 -0.75 -7.31 5.48
CA GLU A 157 -0.91 -8.11 6.69
C GLU A 157 -1.89 -9.26 6.42
N HIS A 158 -1.60 -10.42 6.99
CA HIS A 158 -2.44 -11.60 6.91
C HIS A 158 -3.22 -11.75 8.22
N TYR A 159 -4.47 -12.18 8.13
CA TYR A 159 -5.35 -12.31 9.29
C TYR A 159 -4.77 -13.25 10.36
N ASP A 160 -3.96 -14.23 9.97
CA ASP A 160 -3.25 -15.16 10.85
C ASP A 160 -1.90 -14.63 11.40
N GLY A 161 -1.50 -13.39 11.08
CA GLY A 161 -0.25 -12.78 11.52
C GLY A 161 1.00 -13.18 10.71
N SER A 162 0.85 -13.93 9.63
CA SER A 162 1.98 -14.33 8.77
C SER A 162 2.37 -13.27 7.73
N GLY A 163 1.65 -12.13 7.69
CA GLY A 163 1.84 -11.03 6.74
C GLY A 163 3.04 -10.13 7.03
N TYR A 164 3.05 -8.95 6.44
CA TYR A 164 4.06 -7.91 6.60
C TYR A 164 3.45 -6.50 6.43
N PRO A 165 4.12 -5.43 6.92
CA PRO A 165 5.45 -5.37 7.52
C PRO A 165 5.49 -5.62 9.04
N ASN A 166 4.37 -5.47 9.76
CA ASN A 166 4.31 -5.44 11.22
C ASN A 166 3.86 -6.77 11.86
N LYS A 167 3.44 -7.74 11.06
CA LYS A 167 2.91 -9.05 11.49
C LYS A 167 1.72 -8.92 12.42
N LEU A 168 0.84 -7.96 12.12
CA LEU A 168 -0.43 -7.78 12.81
C LEU A 168 -1.35 -8.97 12.51
N SER A 169 -2.19 -9.34 13.47
CA SER A 169 -3.14 -10.46 13.35
C SER A 169 -4.56 -10.05 13.70
N GLY A 170 -5.53 -10.70 13.08
CA GLY A 170 -6.94 -10.50 13.40
C GLY A 170 -7.37 -9.04 13.34
N GLU A 171 -7.96 -8.55 14.41
CA GLU A 171 -8.48 -7.18 14.52
C GLU A 171 -7.41 -6.11 14.80
N GLU A 172 -6.17 -6.49 15.06
CA GLU A 172 -5.05 -5.54 15.11
C GLU A 172 -4.80 -4.92 13.73
N ILE A 173 -5.16 -5.65 12.65
CA ILE A 173 -5.09 -5.12 11.28
C ILE A 173 -6.20 -4.08 11.10
N PRO A 174 -5.89 -2.84 10.68
CA PRO A 174 -6.90 -1.84 10.39
C PRO A 174 -8.01 -2.39 9.49
N PHE A 175 -9.27 -2.13 9.81
CA PHE A 175 -10.40 -2.70 9.07
C PHE A 175 -10.34 -2.40 7.57
N GLY A 176 -9.99 -1.16 7.21
CA GLY A 176 -9.77 -0.78 5.82
C GLY A 176 -8.66 -1.59 5.13
N ALA A 177 -7.61 -1.98 5.85
CA ALA A 177 -6.54 -2.81 5.29
C ALA A 177 -7.03 -4.24 5.02
N ARG A 178 -7.88 -4.80 5.91
CA ARG A 178 -8.53 -6.09 5.67
C ARG A 178 -9.43 -6.06 4.43
N ILE A 179 -10.13 -4.94 4.18
CA ILE A 179 -10.92 -4.71 2.96
C ILE A 179 -10.00 -4.65 1.73
N ILE A 180 -8.96 -3.81 1.75
CA ILE A 180 -8.03 -3.68 0.62
C ILE A 180 -7.36 -5.01 0.30
N SER A 181 -6.92 -5.78 1.29
CA SER A 181 -6.26 -7.07 1.09
C SER A 181 -7.11 -8.06 0.26
N VAL A 182 -8.41 -8.15 0.55
CA VAL A 182 -9.34 -9.04 -0.19
C VAL A 182 -9.54 -8.56 -1.63
N VAL A 183 -9.82 -7.27 -1.82
CA VAL A 183 -10.11 -6.74 -3.16
C VAL A 183 -8.85 -6.65 -4.03
N ASP A 184 -7.69 -6.34 -3.44
CA ASP A 184 -6.40 -6.35 -4.13
C ASP A 184 -6.05 -7.75 -4.64
N ALA A 185 -6.18 -8.78 -3.80
CA ALA A 185 -5.95 -10.16 -4.21
C ALA A 185 -6.88 -10.57 -5.36
N PHE A 186 -8.17 -10.25 -5.29
CA PHE A 186 -9.13 -10.56 -6.34
C PHE A 186 -8.78 -9.85 -7.66
N THR A 187 -8.51 -8.54 -7.61
CA THR A 187 -8.19 -7.77 -8.81
C THR A 187 -6.84 -8.19 -9.40
N THR A 188 -5.86 -8.55 -8.57
CA THR A 188 -4.58 -9.12 -9.02
C THR A 188 -4.78 -10.45 -9.74
N MET A 189 -5.58 -11.36 -9.19
CA MET A 189 -5.85 -12.66 -9.80
C MET A 189 -6.60 -12.55 -11.13
N THR A 190 -7.58 -11.65 -11.23
CA THR A 190 -8.43 -11.50 -12.41
C THR A 190 -7.82 -10.64 -13.52
N ASN A 191 -6.92 -9.70 -13.21
CA ASN A 191 -6.19 -8.91 -14.21
C ASN A 191 -4.94 -9.63 -14.73
N GLY A 192 -4.49 -10.68 -14.04
CA GLY A 192 -3.23 -11.33 -14.33
C GLY A 192 -2.01 -10.45 -14.05
N ARG A 193 -0.85 -11.05 -14.18
CA ARG A 193 0.45 -10.35 -14.18
C ARG A 193 1.17 -10.72 -15.47
N VAL A 194 2.18 -9.93 -15.86
CA VAL A 194 2.99 -10.16 -17.08
C VAL A 194 3.44 -11.62 -17.21
N TYR A 195 3.54 -12.36 -16.10
CA TYR A 195 4.02 -13.75 -16.03
C TYR A 195 3.01 -14.73 -15.44
N GLN A 196 1.79 -14.29 -15.11
CA GLN A 196 0.76 -15.13 -14.51
C GLN A 196 -0.54 -14.98 -15.29
N LYS A 197 -1.06 -16.10 -15.81
CA LYS A 197 -2.33 -16.14 -16.53
C LYS A 197 -3.46 -15.61 -15.63
N GLU A 198 -4.35 -14.84 -16.23
CA GLU A 198 -5.57 -14.37 -15.60
C GLU A 198 -6.41 -15.55 -15.11
N MET A 199 -6.93 -15.44 -13.89
CA MET A 199 -7.95 -16.36 -13.37
C MET A 199 -9.33 -15.85 -13.76
N THR A 200 -10.26 -16.79 -13.98
CA THR A 200 -11.67 -16.42 -14.04
C THR A 200 -12.15 -15.89 -12.69
N ARG A 201 -13.24 -15.13 -12.69
CA ARG A 201 -13.83 -14.62 -11.43
C ARG A 201 -14.21 -15.76 -10.49
N GLU A 202 -14.64 -16.91 -11.03
CA GLU A 202 -14.97 -18.12 -10.29
C GLU A 202 -13.74 -18.71 -9.61
N GLU A 203 -12.64 -18.87 -10.34
CA GLU A 203 -11.38 -19.37 -9.81
C GLU A 203 -10.83 -18.45 -8.71
N ALA A 204 -10.84 -17.13 -8.95
CA ALA A 204 -10.42 -16.15 -7.96
C ALA A 204 -11.31 -16.16 -6.70
N SER A 205 -12.64 -16.34 -6.87
CA SER A 205 -13.58 -16.47 -5.73
C SER A 205 -13.29 -17.71 -4.90
N LEU A 206 -12.99 -18.83 -5.54
CA LEU A 206 -12.62 -20.09 -4.85
C LEU A 206 -11.30 -19.91 -4.07
N GLU A 207 -10.34 -19.20 -4.63
CA GLU A 207 -9.07 -18.91 -3.96
C GLU A 207 -9.27 -18.01 -2.73
N LEU A 208 -10.14 -16.99 -2.81
CA LEU A 208 -10.50 -16.16 -1.64
C LEU A 208 -11.13 -17.02 -0.53
N VAL A 209 -12.03 -17.96 -0.87
CA VAL A 209 -12.62 -18.90 0.11
C VAL A 209 -11.54 -19.77 0.75
N ARG A 210 -10.61 -20.31 -0.05
CA ARG A 210 -9.52 -21.17 0.43
C ARG A 210 -8.60 -20.46 1.45
N CYS A 211 -8.40 -19.16 1.26
CA CYS A 211 -7.52 -18.34 2.09
C CYS A 211 -8.25 -17.58 3.22
N SER A 212 -9.58 -17.70 3.30
CA SER A 212 -10.42 -17.09 4.34
C SER A 212 -10.04 -17.60 5.73
N GLY A 213 -9.97 -16.71 6.71
CA GLY A 213 -9.54 -16.99 8.09
C GLY A 213 -8.02 -17.20 8.25
N LYS A 214 -7.24 -17.12 7.18
CA LYS A 214 -5.77 -17.20 7.17
C LYS A 214 -5.17 -15.90 6.63
N GLN A 215 -5.10 -15.78 5.32
CA GLN A 215 -4.65 -14.55 4.68
C GLN A 215 -5.70 -13.44 4.82
N PHE A 216 -6.97 -13.76 4.65
CA PHE A 216 -8.07 -12.80 4.61
C PHE A 216 -8.99 -12.92 5.84
N ASP A 217 -9.56 -11.79 6.25
CA ASP A 217 -10.67 -11.77 7.19
C ASP A 217 -11.88 -12.47 6.57
N GLY A 218 -12.40 -13.49 7.27
CA GLY A 218 -13.53 -14.30 6.80
C GLY A 218 -14.81 -13.48 6.60
N PHE A 219 -15.10 -12.55 7.51
CA PHE A 219 -16.25 -11.67 7.43
C PHE A 219 -16.19 -10.74 6.21
N VAL A 220 -15.03 -10.14 5.96
CA VAL A 220 -14.79 -9.28 4.79
C VAL A 220 -14.87 -10.08 3.50
N THR A 221 -14.28 -11.29 3.50
CA THR A 221 -14.30 -12.19 2.34
C THR A 221 -15.72 -12.60 1.96
N GLU A 222 -16.55 -13.00 2.92
CA GLU A 222 -17.95 -13.39 2.69
C GLU A 222 -18.75 -12.25 2.06
N ALA A 223 -18.65 -11.04 2.65
CA ALA A 223 -19.33 -9.86 2.12
C ALA A 223 -18.91 -9.53 0.68
N PHE A 224 -17.63 -9.72 0.34
CA PHE A 224 -17.15 -9.49 -1.02
C PHE A 224 -17.67 -10.53 -2.01
N LEU A 225 -17.69 -11.79 -1.63
CA LEU A 225 -18.26 -12.87 -2.46
C LEU A 225 -19.75 -12.68 -2.75
N GLU A 226 -20.51 -12.07 -1.83
CA GLU A 226 -21.90 -11.71 -2.08
C GLU A 226 -22.01 -10.63 -3.17
N ILE A 227 -21.14 -9.59 -3.15
CA ILE A 227 -21.09 -8.56 -4.20
C ILE A 227 -20.83 -9.22 -5.56
N LEU A 228 -19.85 -10.14 -5.64
CA LEU A 228 -19.49 -10.81 -6.89
C LEU A 228 -20.63 -11.68 -7.44
N LYS A 229 -21.51 -12.24 -6.58
CA LYS A 229 -22.72 -12.97 -6.98
C LYS A 229 -23.79 -12.03 -7.51
N GLU A 230 -23.99 -10.88 -6.86
CA GLU A 230 -25.00 -9.86 -7.27
C GLU A 230 -24.68 -9.27 -8.66
N GLU A 231 -23.40 -9.09 -9.01
CA GLU A 231 -22.95 -8.58 -10.31
C GLU A 231 -23.17 -9.59 -11.48
N LYS A 232 -23.46 -10.86 -11.19
CA LYS A 232 -23.74 -11.90 -12.21
C LYS A 232 -25.21 -11.97 -12.63
N ASN A 233 -26.11 -11.42 -11.82
CA ASN A 233 -27.55 -11.44 -12.04
C ASN A 233 -28.01 -10.11 -12.65
#